data_7195401d833b13023ee43a84c74c90b9
#
_entry.id   7195401d833b13023ee43a84c74c90b9
#
_cell.length_a   1.000
_cell.length_b   1.000
_cell.length_c   1.000
_cell.angle_alpha   90.00
_cell.angle_beta   90.00
_cell.angle_gamma   90.00
#
_symmetry.space_group_name_H-M   'P 1'
#
loop_
_entity.id
_entity.type
_entity.pdbx_description
1 polymer ?
#
loop_
_entity_poly.entity_id
_entity_poly.type
_entity_poly.pdbx_seq_one_letter_code
_entity_poly.pdbx_strand_id
1 'polypeptide(L)'
;DLTVAGNKNTITWTDPSVAGTNIRYHVYGFSNGLYGYVGQAGSSGFVDQNITPDVTITPPINDTGFNDAVGNYPSAVSYYEQRRCFGGTANKPQNLWATRSGTESDMSYAIPIRDDSRIAFRIAAREASAIRHIVPATSLLLLTASCEWRVTSVNSDALTPTTISVKPQSYNGANNVSPVVVNNIVLYAAARGGHVREMAYNWQASGYLTQDISLLAPHLFDYNQILDMAFSRGPIPVLWAVSSTGALLGMTYVPEQQVSAWHHHDTGISDKFESICTITENNEDMLYAVINRTINGTPKRYIERLHTRLYATLSDGFFVDCGAT
;
A
#
# COMPACT_ATOMS: atom_id res chain seq x y z
N ASP A 1 -20.59 -4.98 49.84
CA ASP A 1 -20.82 -6.24 49.18
C ASP A 1 -22.01 -6.12 48.21
N LEU A 2 -21.77 -6.28 46.94
CA LEU A 2 -22.79 -6.18 45.88
C LEU A 2 -23.72 -7.41 45.81
N THR A 3 -23.37 -8.49 46.49
CA THR A 3 -24.21 -9.67 46.57
C THR A 3 -25.46 -9.49 47.45
N VAL A 4 -25.49 -8.46 48.26
CA VAL A 4 -26.64 -8.11 49.07
C VAL A 4 -27.64 -7.32 48.24
N ALA A 5 -28.89 -7.76 48.20
CA ALA A 5 -29.94 -7.08 47.42
C ALA A 5 -30.09 -5.60 47.82
N GLY A 6 -30.08 -4.75 46.83
CA GLY A 6 -30.18 -3.28 47.00
C GLY A 6 -28.84 -2.56 47.17
N ASN A 7 -27.73 -3.28 47.36
CA ASN A 7 -26.40 -2.65 47.39
C ASN A 7 -25.97 -2.26 45.98
N LYS A 8 -25.24 -1.15 45.90
CA LYS A 8 -24.70 -0.61 44.65
C LYS A 8 -23.34 0.02 44.87
N ASN A 9 -22.47 -0.07 43.91
CA ASN A 9 -21.24 0.68 43.86
C ASN A 9 -21.39 1.86 42.89
N THR A 10 -21.06 3.04 43.37
CA THR A 10 -20.96 4.22 42.50
C THR A 10 -19.49 4.43 42.16
N ILE A 11 -19.17 4.30 40.89
CA ILE A 11 -17.84 4.51 40.35
C ILE A 11 -17.82 5.91 39.75
N THR A 12 -16.89 6.75 40.22
CA THR A 12 -16.71 8.09 39.69
C THR A 12 -15.30 8.27 39.17
N TRP A 13 -15.15 9.06 38.14
CA TRP A 13 -13.85 9.42 37.56
C TRP A 13 -13.84 10.89 37.19
N THR A 14 -12.65 11.45 37.06
CA THR A 14 -12.49 12.80 36.53
C THR A 14 -12.46 12.70 35.01
N ASP A 15 -13.33 13.44 34.35
CA ASP A 15 -13.33 13.55 32.91
C ASP A 15 -11.98 14.14 32.44
N PRO A 16 -11.23 13.49 31.55
CA PRO A 16 -9.98 14.04 31.04
C PRO A 16 -10.16 15.28 30.15
N SER A 17 -11.35 15.90 30.23
CA SER A 17 -11.72 17.18 29.62
C SER A 17 -11.11 17.43 28.25
N VAL A 18 -11.65 16.77 27.28
CA VAL A 18 -11.71 17.35 25.97
C VAL A 18 -13.13 17.87 25.82
N ALA A 19 -13.29 19.14 25.63
CA ALA A 19 -14.59 19.78 25.41
C ALA A 19 -15.23 19.22 24.14
N GLY A 20 -15.85 18.05 24.26
CA GLY A 20 -16.55 17.36 23.19
C GLY A 20 -17.87 16.82 23.72
N THR A 21 -18.93 17.25 23.11
CA THR A 21 -20.31 17.12 23.59
C THR A 21 -20.90 15.71 23.55
N ASN A 22 -20.17 14.65 23.17
CA ASN A 22 -20.72 13.30 23.03
C ASN A 22 -19.75 12.21 23.49
N ILE A 23 -19.04 12.43 24.59
CA ILE A 23 -18.16 11.41 25.16
C ILE A 23 -19.04 10.36 25.85
N ARG A 24 -18.75 9.10 25.61
CA ARG A 24 -19.35 7.95 26.26
C ARG A 24 -18.26 7.07 26.84
N TYR A 25 -18.48 6.63 28.05
CA TYR A 25 -17.55 5.77 28.80
C TYR A 25 -18.11 4.36 28.82
N HIS A 26 -17.33 3.38 28.40
CA HIS A 26 -17.66 1.98 28.58
C HIS A 26 -17.05 1.49 29.88
N VAL A 27 -17.88 0.88 30.72
CA VAL A 27 -17.46 0.36 32.00
C VAL A 27 -17.29 -1.15 31.89
N TYR A 28 -16.18 -1.63 32.42
CA TYR A 28 -15.83 -3.06 32.39
C TYR A 28 -15.62 -3.53 33.85
N GLY A 29 -16.17 -4.68 34.15
CA GLY A 29 -16.02 -5.35 35.46
C GLY A 29 -15.12 -6.57 35.33
N PHE A 30 -14.37 -6.88 36.39
CA PHE A 30 -13.51 -8.07 36.41
C PHE A 30 -14.30 -9.29 36.85
N SER A 31 -14.31 -10.36 36.06
CA SER A 31 -14.93 -11.64 36.35
C SER A 31 -14.17 -12.77 35.73
N ASN A 32 -13.96 -13.88 36.44
CA ASN A 32 -13.30 -15.08 35.93
C ASN A 32 -11.94 -14.85 35.26
N GLY A 33 -11.16 -13.89 35.76
CA GLY A 33 -9.83 -13.59 35.20
C GLY A 33 -9.82 -12.63 34.01
N LEU A 34 -10.98 -12.15 33.55
CA LEU A 34 -11.12 -11.23 32.42
C LEU A 34 -11.97 -10.01 32.80
N TYR A 35 -11.73 -8.89 32.13
CA TYR A 35 -12.62 -7.75 32.16
C TYR A 35 -13.71 -7.91 31.10
N GLY A 36 -14.98 -7.87 31.54
CA GLY A 36 -16.15 -7.93 30.68
C GLY A 36 -16.95 -6.64 30.70
N TYR A 37 -17.70 -6.37 29.64
CA TYR A 37 -18.56 -5.19 29.56
C TYR A 37 -19.69 -5.21 30.58
N VAL A 38 -19.87 -4.13 31.32
CA VAL A 38 -20.92 -3.96 32.33
C VAL A 38 -21.97 -2.94 31.90
N GLY A 39 -21.53 -1.87 31.23
CA GLY A 39 -22.46 -0.85 30.80
C GLY A 39 -21.78 0.39 30.23
N GLN A 40 -22.61 1.41 29.99
CA GLN A 40 -22.16 2.65 29.37
C GLN A 40 -22.67 3.85 30.20
N ALA A 41 -21.81 4.85 30.36
CA ALA A 41 -22.15 6.12 31.00
C ALA A 41 -21.88 7.29 30.05
N GLY A 42 -22.75 8.30 30.08
CA GLY A 42 -22.59 9.56 29.33
C GLY A 42 -21.95 10.69 30.14
N SER A 43 -21.64 10.44 31.41
CA SER A 43 -21.05 11.40 32.35
C SER A 43 -19.99 10.69 33.22
N SER A 44 -19.28 11.44 34.03
CA SER A 44 -18.19 10.94 34.90
C SER A 44 -18.68 10.10 36.10
N GLY A 45 -19.63 9.20 35.89
CA GLY A 45 -20.11 8.31 36.93
C GLY A 45 -20.95 7.16 36.39
N PHE A 46 -20.83 6.00 37.03
CA PHE A 46 -21.60 4.80 36.73
C PHE A 46 -22.03 4.12 38.03
N VAL A 47 -23.26 3.64 38.05
CA VAL A 47 -23.80 2.89 39.21
C VAL A 47 -23.87 1.43 38.82
N ASP A 48 -23.00 0.63 39.44
CA ASP A 48 -23.02 -0.82 39.32
C ASP A 48 -23.95 -1.43 40.37
N GLN A 49 -24.95 -2.16 39.93
CA GLN A 49 -25.93 -2.87 40.73
C GLN A 49 -25.73 -4.37 40.69
N ASN A 50 -24.49 -4.82 40.73
CA ASN A 50 -24.10 -6.23 40.58
C ASN A 50 -24.43 -6.78 39.20
N ILE A 51 -24.14 -6.00 38.17
CA ILE A 51 -24.29 -6.45 36.76
C ILE A 51 -23.21 -7.47 36.48
N THR A 52 -23.60 -8.66 35.99
CA THR A 52 -22.64 -9.67 35.58
C THR A 52 -21.89 -9.20 34.33
N PRO A 53 -20.53 -9.08 34.39
CA PRO A 53 -19.75 -8.64 33.25
C PRO A 53 -19.88 -9.59 32.07
N ASP A 54 -20.16 -9.05 30.89
CA ASP A 54 -20.14 -9.82 29.65
C ASP A 54 -18.67 -9.96 29.17
N VAL A 55 -18.06 -11.08 29.52
CA VAL A 55 -16.66 -11.40 29.17
C VAL A 55 -16.45 -11.68 27.68
N THR A 56 -17.51 -11.74 26.88
CA THR A 56 -17.37 -11.79 25.42
C THR A 56 -17.04 -10.43 24.82
N ILE A 57 -17.25 -9.35 25.57
CA ILE A 57 -16.95 -7.96 25.21
C ILE A 57 -15.88 -7.43 26.17
N THR A 58 -14.62 -7.72 25.88
CA THR A 58 -13.49 -7.23 26.66
C THR A 58 -13.10 -5.79 26.28
N PRO A 59 -12.43 -5.04 27.19
CA PRO A 59 -11.92 -3.72 26.83
C PRO A 59 -10.95 -3.84 25.65
N PRO A 60 -11.03 -2.93 24.66
CA PRO A 60 -10.11 -2.94 23.54
C PRO A 60 -8.70 -2.62 24.02
N ILE A 61 -7.75 -3.47 23.61
CA ILE A 61 -6.32 -3.23 23.83
C ILE A 61 -5.82 -2.48 22.62
N ASN A 62 -5.28 -1.29 22.81
CA ASN A 62 -4.65 -0.51 21.75
C ASN A 62 -3.13 -0.66 21.85
N ASP A 63 -2.55 -1.36 20.89
CA ASP A 63 -1.11 -1.49 20.73
C ASP A 63 -0.81 -1.38 19.23
N THR A 64 -0.24 -0.27 18.85
CA THR A 64 0.10 -0.04 17.43
C THR A 64 1.19 -0.97 16.93
N GLY A 65 2.08 -1.43 17.81
CA GLY A 65 3.21 -2.28 17.44
C GLY A 65 4.28 -1.59 16.59
N PHE A 66 4.03 -0.36 16.21
CA PHE A 66 4.92 0.52 15.45
C PHE A 66 4.68 1.98 15.87
N ASN A 67 5.51 2.92 15.41
CA ASN A 67 5.40 4.37 15.69
C ASN A 67 5.70 4.75 17.16
N ASP A 68 6.39 3.91 17.87
CA ASP A 68 6.73 4.09 19.30
C ASP A 68 8.21 4.46 19.53
N ALA A 69 9.07 4.26 18.52
CA ALA A 69 10.49 4.57 18.58
C ALA A 69 11.09 4.79 17.19
N VAL A 70 12.30 5.33 17.17
CA VAL A 70 13.11 5.47 15.95
C VAL A 70 13.33 4.08 15.32
N GLY A 71 13.06 3.98 14.02
CA GLY A 71 13.13 2.72 13.27
C GLY A 71 11.84 1.88 13.31
N ASN A 72 10.79 2.32 14.01
CA ASN A 72 9.49 1.65 14.04
C ASN A 72 8.44 2.32 13.15
N TYR A 73 8.86 3.19 12.23
CA TYR A 73 7.95 3.79 11.26
C TYR A 73 7.77 2.89 10.03
N PRO A 74 6.53 2.59 9.61
CA PRO A 74 6.28 1.78 8.44
C PRO A 74 6.79 2.44 7.15
N SER A 75 7.37 1.63 6.26
CA SER A 75 7.87 2.08 4.96
C SER A 75 6.84 1.97 3.84
N ALA A 76 5.84 1.12 4.02
CA ALA A 76 4.77 0.91 3.05
C ALA A 76 3.40 1.11 3.69
N VAL A 77 2.49 1.73 2.94
CA VAL A 77 1.09 1.94 3.34
C VAL A 77 0.17 1.72 2.15
N SER A 78 -0.98 1.10 2.40
CA SER A 78 -2.02 0.91 1.39
C SER A 78 -3.38 0.65 2.07
N TYR A 79 -4.44 0.56 1.28
CA TYR A 79 -5.78 0.19 1.74
C TYR A 79 -6.19 -1.15 1.14
N TYR A 80 -6.77 -2.01 1.94
CA TYR A 80 -7.32 -3.29 1.49
C TYR A 80 -8.50 -3.69 2.36
N GLU A 81 -9.63 -4.07 1.74
CA GLU A 81 -10.85 -4.52 2.42
C GLU A 81 -11.24 -3.64 3.61
N GLN A 82 -11.38 -2.33 3.38
CA GLN A 82 -11.76 -1.32 4.40
C GLN A 82 -10.79 -1.20 5.58
N ARG A 83 -9.55 -1.64 5.42
CA ARG A 83 -8.48 -1.51 6.42
C ARG A 83 -7.33 -0.72 5.83
N ARG A 84 -6.71 0.13 6.63
CA ARG A 84 -5.41 0.71 6.29
C ARG A 84 -4.31 -0.26 6.72
N CYS A 85 -3.50 -0.67 5.76
CA CYS A 85 -2.41 -1.62 5.95
C CYS A 85 -1.07 -0.90 6.02
N PHE A 86 -0.23 -1.28 6.97
CA PHE A 86 1.11 -0.77 7.18
C PHE A 86 2.10 -1.92 7.12
N GLY A 87 3.19 -1.75 6.39
CA GLY A 87 4.18 -2.81 6.21
C GLY A 87 5.60 -2.35 6.40
N GLY A 88 6.39 -3.21 6.99
CA GLY A 88 7.84 -3.08 7.12
C GLY A 88 8.29 -1.83 7.88
N THR A 89 9.01 -2.02 8.95
CA THR A 89 9.77 -0.97 9.61
C THR A 89 11.24 -1.36 9.62
N ALA A 90 12.16 -0.43 9.89
CA ALA A 90 13.58 -0.75 9.98
C ALA A 90 13.87 -1.85 11.03
N ASN A 91 13.17 -1.81 12.18
CA ASN A 91 13.33 -2.78 13.26
C ASN A 91 12.50 -4.06 13.07
N LYS A 92 11.37 -3.97 12.35
CA LYS A 92 10.45 -5.09 12.10
C LYS A 92 10.12 -5.16 10.60
N PRO A 93 11.10 -5.49 9.74
CA PRO A 93 10.96 -5.36 8.28
C PRO A 93 9.92 -6.32 7.65
N GLN A 94 9.64 -7.44 8.31
CA GLN A 94 8.74 -8.48 7.82
C GLN A 94 7.32 -8.40 8.41
N ASN A 95 7.04 -7.37 9.21
CA ASN A 95 5.75 -7.25 9.86
C ASN A 95 4.76 -6.47 8.99
N LEU A 96 3.52 -6.92 9.04
CA LEU A 96 2.37 -6.20 8.50
C LEU A 96 1.37 -5.95 9.62
N TRP A 97 0.81 -4.76 9.61
CA TRP A 97 -0.28 -4.35 10.50
C TRP A 97 -1.42 -3.79 9.65
N ALA A 98 -2.65 -4.09 10.03
CA ALA A 98 -3.82 -3.45 9.44
C ALA A 98 -4.77 -3.00 10.54
N THR A 99 -5.42 -1.87 10.31
CA THR A 99 -6.38 -1.29 11.24
C THR A 99 -7.58 -2.20 11.46
N ARG A 100 -8.35 -1.91 12.46
CA ARG A 100 -9.68 -2.46 12.65
C ARG A 100 -10.55 -2.16 11.41
N SER A 101 -11.41 -3.09 11.05
CA SER A 101 -12.26 -2.98 9.86
C SER A 101 -13.11 -1.71 9.91
N GLY A 102 -13.19 -0.99 8.78
CA GLY A 102 -13.94 0.25 8.65
C GLY A 102 -13.31 1.45 9.36
N THR A 103 -12.04 1.36 9.77
CA THR A 103 -11.34 2.46 10.44
C THR A 103 -10.00 2.73 9.77
N GLU A 104 -9.50 3.96 9.91
CA GLU A 104 -8.21 4.36 9.34
C GLU A 104 -7.06 4.40 10.35
N SER A 105 -7.37 4.49 11.65
CA SER A 105 -6.37 4.69 12.70
C SER A 105 -6.55 3.80 13.93
N ASP A 106 -7.66 3.07 14.02
CA ASP A 106 -7.93 2.22 15.17
C ASP A 106 -7.13 0.92 15.07
N MET A 107 -6.17 0.74 15.97
CA MET A 107 -5.31 -0.45 16.08
C MET A 107 -5.70 -1.32 17.27
N SER A 108 -6.94 -1.20 17.74
CA SER A 108 -7.42 -1.98 18.89
C SER A 108 -7.78 -3.42 18.51
N TYR A 109 -7.69 -4.28 19.51
CA TYR A 109 -8.13 -5.66 19.43
C TYR A 109 -8.76 -6.08 20.77
N ALA A 110 -9.62 -7.07 20.75
CA ALA A 110 -10.24 -7.65 21.93
C ALA A 110 -9.66 -9.04 22.25
N ILE A 111 -9.88 -9.51 23.46
CA ILE A 111 -9.60 -10.90 23.89
C ILE A 111 -10.93 -11.52 24.39
N PRO A 112 -11.50 -12.53 23.70
CA PRO A 112 -11.00 -13.19 22.46
C PRO A 112 -10.98 -12.27 21.24
N ILE A 113 -10.09 -12.57 20.29
CA ILE A 113 -9.94 -11.80 19.05
C ILE A 113 -11.23 -11.91 18.24
N ARG A 114 -11.68 -10.78 17.69
CA ARG A 114 -12.86 -10.67 16.81
C ARG A 114 -12.43 -10.49 15.36
N ASP A 115 -13.31 -10.80 14.44
CA ASP A 115 -13.05 -10.65 13.00
C ASP A 115 -12.80 -9.20 12.58
N ASP A 116 -13.41 -8.24 13.28
CA ASP A 116 -13.21 -6.81 13.05
C ASP A 116 -11.94 -6.24 13.70
N SER A 117 -11.28 -6.99 14.59
CA SER A 117 -10.06 -6.54 15.28
C SER A 117 -8.92 -6.27 14.31
N ARG A 118 -7.93 -5.49 14.77
CA ARG A 118 -6.71 -5.25 13.99
C ARG A 118 -6.07 -6.55 13.54
N ILE A 119 -5.38 -6.48 12.43
CA ILE A 119 -4.53 -7.56 11.92
C ILE A 119 -3.08 -7.22 12.23
N ALA A 120 -2.32 -8.16 12.76
CA ALA A 120 -0.89 -8.03 12.94
C ALA A 120 -0.23 -9.40 12.79
N PHE A 121 0.70 -9.52 11.84
CA PHE A 121 1.47 -10.74 11.65
C PHE A 121 2.86 -10.45 11.11
N ARG A 122 3.73 -11.43 11.24
CA ARG A 122 5.07 -11.43 10.67
C ARG A 122 5.14 -12.47 9.55
N ILE A 123 5.71 -12.09 8.41
CA ILE A 123 6.02 -13.02 7.34
C ILE A 123 7.17 -13.92 7.80
N ALA A 124 6.90 -15.22 7.90
CA ALA A 124 7.93 -16.21 8.18
C ALA A 124 8.62 -16.61 6.86
N ALA A 125 9.66 -15.91 6.51
CA ALA A 125 10.44 -16.15 5.29
C ALA A 125 11.79 -16.81 5.63
N ARG A 126 12.32 -17.58 4.67
CA ARG A 126 13.66 -18.15 4.76
C ARG A 126 14.76 -17.07 4.85
N GLU A 127 14.54 -15.96 4.17
CA GLU A 127 15.42 -14.80 4.16
C GLU A 127 14.73 -13.61 4.82
N ALA A 128 15.46 -12.85 5.65
CA ALA A 128 14.97 -11.61 6.21
C ALA A 128 14.85 -10.58 5.08
N SER A 129 13.63 -10.21 4.73
CA SER A 129 13.35 -9.33 3.61
C SER A 129 12.30 -8.29 4.01
N ALA A 130 12.63 -7.02 3.81
CA ALA A 130 11.73 -5.92 4.13
C ALA A 130 10.55 -5.87 3.15
N ILE A 131 9.35 -5.63 3.68
CA ILE A 131 8.18 -5.29 2.87
C ILE A 131 8.42 -3.91 2.27
N ARG A 132 8.44 -3.82 0.95
CA ARG A 132 8.63 -2.57 0.19
C ARG A 132 7.32 -1.99 -0.28
N HIS A 133 6.41 -2.85 -0.74
CA HIS A 133 5.12 -2.43 -1.26
C HIS A 133 3.99 -3.34 -0.79
N ILE A 134 2.85 -2.73 -0.57
CA ILE A 134 1.58 -3.38 -0.27
C ILE A 134 0.65 -3.06 -1.45
N VAL A 135 0.32 -4.08 -2.24
CA VAL A 135 -0.46 -3.89 -3.46
C VAL A 135 -1.83 -4.53 -3.32
N PRO A 136 -2.90 -3.74 -3.28
CA PRO A 136 -4.26 -4.26 -3.32
C PRO A 136 -4.60 -4.71 -4.74
N ALA A 137 -4.76 -6.01 -4.92
CA ALA A 137 -5.25 -6.63 -6.15
C ALA A 137 -6.45 -7.53 -5.78
N THR A 138 -6.74 -8.56 -6.55
CA THR A 138 -7.74 -9.58 -6.18
C THR A 138 -7.42 -10.23 -4.81
N SER A 139 -6.15 -10.28 -4.47
CA SER A 139 -5.65 -10.63 -3.13
C SER A 139 -4.68 -9.53 -2.69
N LEU A 140 -4.42 -9.43 -1.40
CA LEU A 140 -3.38 -8.53 -0.93
C LEU A 140 -2.01 -9.10 -1.27
N LEU A 141 -1.23 -8.34 -2.03
CA LEU A 141 0.13 -8.71 -2.41
C LEU A 141 1.14 -7.89 -1.60
N LEU A 142 2.14 -8.58 -1.07
CA LEU A 142 3.26 -7.95 -0.37
C LEU A 142 4.52 -8.20 -1.19
N LEU A 143 5.07 -7.13 -1.73
CA LEU A 143 6.32 -7.18 -2.47
C LEU A 143 7.46 -6.86 -1.50
N THR A 144 8.36 -7.83 -1.36
CA THR A 144 9.54 -7.67 -0.51
C THR A 144 10.80 -7.58 -1.36
N ALA A 145 11.94 -7.32 -0.73
CA ALA A 145 13.20 -7.22 -1.45
C ALA A 145 13.67 -8.54 -2.10
N SER A 146 13.14 -9.69 -1.69
CA SER A 146 13.58 -11.01 -2.19
C SER A 146 12.45 -11.92 -2.67
N CYS A 147 11.20 -11.58 -2.38
CA CYS A 147 10.07 -12.47 -2.64
C CYS A 147 8.77 -11.69 -2.75
N GLU A 148 7.83 -12.22 -3.53
CA GLU A 148 6.46 -11.73 -3.63
C GLU A 148 5.52 -12.67 -2.87
N TRP A 149 4.69 -12.11 -2.01
CA TRP A 149 3.78 -12.86 -1.13
C TRP A 149 2.34 -12.53 -1.44
N ARG A 150 1.52 -13.55 -1.38
CA ARG A 150 0.06 -13.42 -1.44
C ARG A 150 -0.51 -13.62 -0.05
N VAL A 151 -1.34 -12.68 0.38
CA VAL A 151 -2.12 -12.76 1.62
C VAL A 151 -3.58 -12.95 1.24
N THR A 152 -4.17 -14.01 1.75
CA THR A 152 -5.58 -14.36 1.52
C THR A 152 -6.23 -14.79 2.81
N SER A 153 -7.53 -14.89 2.80
CA SER A 153 -8.31 -15.55 3.84
C SER A 153 -8.46 -17.05 3.56
N VAL A 154 -8.57 -17.83 4.61
CA VAL A 154 -8.91 -19.26 4.53
C VAL A 154 -10.34 -19.44 5.03
N ASN A 155 -11.19 -20.03 4.18
CA ASN A 155 -12.60 -20.28 4.50
C ASN A 155 -13.44 -19.04 4.88
N SER A 156 -13.04 -17.88 4.41
CA SER A 156 -13.75 -16.61 4.61
C SER A 156 -13.58 -15.73 3.38
N ASP A 157 -14.59 -14.95 3.03
CA ASP A 157 -14.54 -14.00 1.92
C ASP A 157 -13.75 -12.75 2.28
N ALA A 158 -13.64 -12.42 3.57
CA ALA A 158 -12.92 -11.25 4.06
C ALA A 158 -11.67 -11.66 4.85
N LEU A 159 -10.65 -10.80 4.83
CA LEU A 159 -9.44 -10.97 5.61
C LEU A 159 -9.69 -10.63 7.08
N THR A 160 -9.60 -11.64 7.94
CA THR A 160 -9.77 -11.49 9.39
C THR A 160 -8.50 -11.92 10.14
N PRO A 161 -8.29 -11.49 11.38
CA PRO A 161 -7.09 -11.84 12.13
C PRO A 161 -6.89 -13.36 12.33
N THR A 162 -7.98 -14.14 12.29
CA THR A 162 -7.98 -15.57 12.56
C THR A 162 -7.86 -16.43 11.30
N THR A 163 -8.13 -15.87 10.11
CA THR A 163 -8.22 -16.62 8.85
C THR A 163 -7.08 -16.37 7.86
N ILE A 164 -6.05 -15.63 8.27
CA ILE A 164 -4.96 -15.20 7.40
C ILE A 164 -4.13 -16.38 6.91
N SER A 165 -3.90 -16.42 5.59
CA SER A 165 -2.94 -17.30 4.93
C SER A 165 -1.95 -16.49 4.12
N VAL A 166 -0.66 -16.66 4.39
CA VAL A 166 0.44 -15.96 3.70
C VAL A 166 1.26 -17.00 2.95
N LYS A 167 1.32 -16.87 1.62
CA LYS A 167 2.04 -17.83 0.76
C LYS A 167 2.98 -17.11 -0.20
N PRO A 168 4.23 -17.58 -0.35
CA PRO A 168 5.13 -17.07 -1.37
C PRO A 168 4.59 -17.38 -2.77
N GLN A 169 4.79 -16.48 -3.72
CA GLN A 169 4.40 -16.64 -5.11
C GLN A 169 5.62 -16.75 -6.03
N SER A 170 6.61 -15.90 -5.81
CA SER A 170 7.88 -15.96 -6.54
C SER A 170 9.03 -15.39 -5.70
N TYR A 171 10.26 -15.53 -6.17
CA TYR A 171 11.49 -15.17 -5.46
C TYR A 171 12.34 -14.16 -6.25
N ASN A 172 11.69 -13.26 -6.99
CA ASN A 172 12.41 -12.23 -7.76
C ASN A 172 12.70 -11.00 -6.89
N GLY A 173 11.76 -10.63 -6.02
CA GLY A 173 11.81 -9.42 -5.23
C GLY A 173 11.53 -8.15 -6.06
N ALA A 174 11.03 -7.12 -5.40
CA ALA A 174 10.77 -5.81 -5.98
C ALA A 174 11.79 -4.77 -5.51
N ASN A 175 12.09 -3.75 -6.32
CA ASN A 175 12.86 -2.60 -5.89
C ASN A 175 11.98 -1.59 -5.12
N ASN A 176 12.48 -0.36 -4.85
CA ASN A 176 11.74 0.66 -4.09
C ASN A 176 10.79 1.50 -4.95
N VAL A 177 10.75 1.29 -6.26
CA VAL A 177 9.85 2.01 -7.16
C VAL A 177 8.43 1.51 -6.97
N SER A 178 7.48 2.43 -6.87
CA SER A 178 6.07 2.10 -6.70
C SER A 178 5.56 1.24 -7.85
N PRO A 179 4.99 0.06 -7.55
CA PRO A 179 4.39 -0.78 -8.58
C PRO A 179 3.14 -0.11 -9.17
N VAL A 180 2.85 -0.45 -10.40
CA VAL A 180 1.68 0.04 -11.13
C VAL A 180 0.70 -1.10 -11.30
N VAL A 181 -0.58 -0.84 -11.02
CA VAL A 181 -1.66 -1.82 -11.20
C VAL A 181 -2.44 -1.46 -12.46
N VAL A 182 -2.44 -2.39 -13.40
CA VAL A 182 -3.18 -2.29 -14.67
C VAL A 182 -4.21 -3.41 -14.72
N ASN A 183 -5.49 -3.07 -14.65
CA ASN A 183 -6.56 -4.05 -14.44
C ASN A 183 -6.26 -4.90 -13.19
N ASN A 184 -6.02 -6.19 -13.32
CA ASN A 184 -5.66 -7.10 -12.22
C ASN A 184 -4.20 -7.57 -12.30
N ILE A 185 -3.38 -6.88 -13.09
CA ILE A 185 -1.96 -7.18 -13.31
C ILE A 185 -1.14 -6.15 -12.57
N VAL A 186 -0.11 -6.60 -11.88
CA VAL A 186 0.83 -5.73 -11.17
C VAL A 186 2.14 -5.67 -11.96
N LEU A 187 2.51 -4.47 -12.39
CA LEU A 187 3.78 -4.20 -13.03
C LEU A 187 4.73 -3.60 -11.99
N TYR A 188 5.90 -4.19 -11.83
CA TYR A 188 6.87 -3.75 -10.83
C TYR A 188 8.31 -3.89 -11.33
N ALA A 189 9.18 -3.06 -10.84
CA ALA A 189 10.60 -3.17 -11.11
C ALA A 189 11.24 -4.20 -10.18
N ALA A 190 11.99 -5.14 -10.75
CA ALA A 190 12.66 -6.20 -10.00
C ALA A 190 13.74 -5.64 -9.05
N ALA A 191 13.98 -6.32 -7.95
CA ALA A 191 15.00 -5.94 -6.98
C ALA A 191 16.42 -5.97 -7.55
N ARG A 192 16.63 -6.80 -8.57
CA ARG A 192 17.93 -7.03 -9.21
C ARG A 192 17.77 -7.03 -10.72
N GLY A 193 18.82 -6.59 -11.43
CA GLY A 193 18.89 -6.64 -12.89
C GLY A 193 18.15 -5.51 -13.62
N GLY A 194 17.50 -4.59 -12.91
CA GLY A 194 16.85 -3.43 -13.52
C GLY A 194 15.60 -3.73 -14.37
N HIS A 195 15.18 -4.98 -14.43
CA HIS A 195 14.09 -5.46 -15.29
C HIS A 195 12.71 -5.10 -14.74
N VAL A 196 11.75 -4.90 -15.62
CA VAL A 196 10.34 -4.74 -15.28
C VAL A 196 9.64 -6.08 -15.41
N ARG A 197 8.89 -6.44 -14.39
CA ARG A 197 8.16 -7.70 -14.34
C ARG A 197 6.66 -7.46 -14.25
N GLU A 198 5.94 -8.37 -14.84
CA GLU A 198 4.50 -8.51 -14.76
C GLU A 198 4.15 -9.59 -13.74
N MET A 199 3.16 -9.35 -12.90
CA MET A 199 2.62 -10.32 -11.96
C MET A 199 1.11 -10.42 -12.16
N ALA A 200 0.64 -11.55 -12.67
CA ALA A 200 -0.76 -11.81 -12.97
C ALA A 200 -1.26 -13.05 -12.26
N TYR A 201 -2.53 -13.03 -11.84
CA TYR A 201 -3.15 -14.20 -11.25
C TYR A 201 -3.45 -15.26 -12.31
N ASN A 202 -2.94 -16.46 -12.10
CA ASN A 202 -3.21 -17.61 -12.94
C ASN A 202 -4.07 -18.62 -12.16
N TRP A 203 -5.26 -18.84 -12.65
CA TRP A 203 -6.21 -19.70 -11.96
C TRP A 203 -5.83 -21.18 -12.03
N GLN A 204 -5.14 -21.62 -13.09
CA GLN A 204 -4.68 -23.01 -13.23
C GLN A 204 -3.58 -23.33 -12.22
N ALA A 205 -2.71 -22.35 -11.93
CA ALA A 205 -1.69 -22.46 -10.89
C ALA A 205 -2.23 -22.13 -9.49
N SER A 206 -3.47 -21.65 -9.39
CA SER A 206 -4.09 -21.12 -8.17
C SER A 206 -3.22 -20.11 -7.44
N GLY A 207 -2.45 -19.30 -8.20
CA GLY A 207 -1.46 -18.37 -7.69
C GLY A 207 -1.11 -17.28 -8.68
N TYR A 208 -0.21 -16.41 -8.24
CA TYR A 208 0.34 -15.36 -9.11
C TYR A 208 1.61 -15.88 -9.80
N LEU A 209 1.65 -15.70 -11.11
CA LEU A 209 2.84 -15.96 -11.91
C LEU A 209 3.52 -14.64 -12.26
N THR A 210 4.84 -14.66 -12.29
CA THR A 210 5.62 -13.50 -12.69
C THR A 210 6.32 -13.76 -14.00
N GLN A 211 6.26 -12.77 -14.89
CA GLN A 211 6.91 -12.79 -16.20
C GLN A 211 7.78 -11.56 -16.36
N ASP A 212 8.91 -11.71 -17.04
CA ASP A 212 9.78 -10.59 -17.39
C ASP A 212 9.31 -10.01 -18.74
N ILE A 213 8.83 -8.77 -18.71
CA ILE A 213 8.32 -8.08 -19.90
C ILE A 213 9.37 -7.19 -20.57
N SER A 214 10.55 -7.08 -19.96
CA SER A 214 11.70 -6.34 -20.51
C SER A 214 12.69 -7.23 -21.27
N LEU A 215 12.50 -8.54 -21.25
CA LEU A 215 13.42 -9.53 -21.81
C LEU A 215 13.72 -9.33 -23.30
N LEU A 216 12.77 -8.81 -24.07
CA LEU A 216 12.94 -8.56 -25.51
C LEU A 216 13.72 -7.27 -25.83
N ALA A 217 14.00 -6.44 -24.83
CA ALA A 217 14.72 -5.19 -24.97
C ALA A 217 15.87 -5.06 -23.94
N PRO A 218 16.77 -6.04 -23.82
CA PRO A 218 17.78 -6.07 -22.75
C PRO A 218 18.69 -4.83 -22.78
N HIS A 219 18.97 -4.27 -23.96
CA HIS A 219 19.80 -3.09 -24.14
C HIS A 219 19.29 -1.84 -23.41
N LEU A 220 18.00 -1.78 -23.05
CA LEU A 220 17.40 -0.67 -22.28
C LEU A 220 17.51 -0.90 -20.76
N PHE A 221 17.64 -2.14 -20.33
CA PHE A 221 17.53 -2.53 -18.91
C PHE A 221 18.82 -3.06 -18.31
N ASP A 222 19.63 -3.78 -19.10
CA ASP A 222 20.88 -4.36 -18.61
C ASP A 222 21.81 -3.28 -18.05
N TYR A 223 22.35 -3.54 -16.86
CA TYR A 223 23.22 -2.63 -16.10
C TYR A 223 22.54 -1.32 -15.62
N ASN A 224 21.24 -1.15 -15.85
CA ASN A 224 20.47 0.00 -15.47
C ASN A 224 19.50 -0.33 -14.33
N GLN A 225 18.96 0.70 -13.68
CA GLN A 225 17.91 0.56 -12.70
C GLN A 225 16.73 1.44 -13.10
N ILE A 226 15.53 1.01 -12.76
CA ILE A 226 14.35 1.85 -12.86
C ILE A 226 14.26 2.70 -11.60
N LEU A 227 14.08 4.01 -11.79
CA LEU A 227 14.00 5.00 -10.71
C LEU A 227 12.56 5.41 -10.41
N ASP A 228 11.69 5.44 -11.41
CA ASP A 228 10.29 5.82 -11.26
C ASP A 228 9.43 5.16 -12.35
N MET A 229 8.13 4.95 -12.08
CA MET A 229 7.19 4.38 -13.03
C MET A 229 5.82 5.07 -12.92
N ALA A 230 5.18 5.28 -14.07
CA ALA A 230 3.82 5.79 -14.17
C ALA A 230 3.08 5.12 -15.34
N PHE A 231 1.76 5.10 -15.32
CA PHE A 231 0.96 4.48 -16.36
C PHE A 231 -0.09 5.43 -16.92
N SER A 232 -0.08 5.61 -18.23
CA SER A 232 -1.11 6.31 -18.98
C SER A 232 -2.09 5.30 -19.57
N ARG A 233 -3.39 5.44 -19.29
CA ARG A 233 -4.43 4.56 -19.84
C ARG A 233 -4.93 5.02 -21.19
N GLY A 234 -5.11 6.29 -21.36
CA GLY A 234 -5.66 6.91 -22.57
C GLY A 234 -4.72 7.92 -23.22
N PRO A 235 -4.77 8.05 -24.56
CA PRO A 235 -5.57 7.30 -25.54
C PRO A 235 -5.00 5.91 -25.88
N ILE A 236 -3.74 5.68 -25.59
CA ILE A 236 -3.02 4.41 -25.78
C ILE A 236 -2.40 4.03 -24.45
N PRO A 237 -2.58 2.79 -23.97
CA PRO A 237 -2.01 2.38 -22.70
C PRO A 237 -0.49 2.26 -22.81
N VAL A 238 0.22 3.09 -22.05
CA VAL A 238 1.69 3.13 -22.01
C VAL A 238 2.18 3.11 -20.57
N LEU A 239 3.03 2.15 -20.26
CA LEU A 239 3.83 2.17 -19.05
C LEU A 239 5.07 3.05 -19.31
N TRP A 240 5.23 4.08 -18.52
CA TRP A 240 6.39 4.94 -18.51
C TRP A 240 7.34 4.56 -17.38
N ALA A 241 8.62 4.57 -17.64
CA ALA A 241 9.64 4.29 -16.66
C ALA A 241 10.87 5.17 -16.87
N VAL A 242 11.45 5.65 -15.77
CA VAL A 242 12.69 6.43 -15.79
C VAL A 242 13.86 5.49 -15.52
N SER A 243 14.82 5.48 -16.43
CA SER A 243 16.08 4.74 -16.27
C SER A 243 17.10 5.51 -15.45
N SER A 244 17.98 4.82 -14.77
CA SER A 244 19.14 5.41 -14.07
C SER A 244 20.12 6.13 -15.00
N THR A 245 20.08 5.86 -16.31
CA THR A 245 20.82 6.63 -17.32
C THR A 245 20.25 8.04 -17.52
N GLY A 246 19.01 8.26 -17.14
CA GLY A 246 18.26 9.49 -17.39
C GLY A 246 17.36 9.42 -18.61
N ALA A 247 17.30 8.30 -19.29
CA ALA A 247 16.35 8.09 -20.40
C ALA A 247 14.94 7.82 -19.89
N LEU A 248 13.92 8.26 -20.61
CA LEU A 248 12.54 7.89 -20.41
C LEU A 248 12.22 6.67 -21.29
N LEU A 249 11.82 5.60 -20.67
CA LEU A 249 11.37 4.39 -21.35
C LEU A 249 9.85 4.37 -21.41
N GLY A 250 9.30 3.96 -22.53
CA GLY A 250 7.87 3.74 -22.69
C GLY A 250 7.60 2.32 -23.18
N MET A 251 6.55 1.71 -22.68
CA MET A 251 6.08 0.41 -23.17
C MET A 251 4.61 0.50 -23.52
N THR A 252 4.28 0.31 -24.79
CA THR A 252 2.89 0.08 -25.18
C THR A 252 2.46 -1.26 -24.61
N TYR A 253 1.48 -1.23 -23.71
CA TYR A 253 1.06 -2.41 -22.95
C TYR A 253 -0.42 -2.71 -23.16
N VAL A 254 -0.71 -3.69 -24.02
CA VAL A 254 -2.06 -4.18 -24.33
C VAL A 254 -2.07 -5.69 -24.15
N PRO A 255 -2.26 -6.16 -22.88
CA PRO A 255 -2.17 -7.58 -22.57
C PRO A 255 -3.21 -8.43 -23.31
N GLU A 256 -4.37 -7.89 -23.60
CA GLU A 256 -5.45 -8.58 -24.34
C GLU A 256 -5.03 -8.95 -25.76
N GLN A 257 -4.12 -8.19 -26.34
CA GLN A 257 -3.57 -8.41 -27.69
C GLN A 257 -2.13 -8.94 -27.67
N GLN A 258 -1.61 -9.23 -26.49
CA GLN A 258 -0.22 -9.68 -26.27
C GLN A 258 0.82 -8.68 -26.82
N VAL A 259 0.49 -7.38 -26.78
CA VAL A 259 1.40 -6.32 -27.20
C VAL A 259 2.13 -5.77 -25.99
N SER A 260 3.46 -5.90 -26.00
CA SER A 260 4.38 -5.29 -25.05
C SER A 260 5.64 -4.85 -25.82
N ALA A 261 5.63 -3.61 -26.31
CA ALA A 261 6.73 -3.07 -27.12
C ALA A 261 7.37 -1.89 -26.43
N TRP A 262 8.67 -1.99 -26.18
CA TRP A 262 9.47 -0.94 -25.54
C TRP A 262 10.02 0.05 -26.56
N HIS A 263 10.07 1.31 -26.16
CA HIS A 263 10.71 2.42 -26.84
C HIS A 263 11.38 3.34 -25.81
N HIS A 264 12.26 4.22 -26.26
CA HIS A 264 12.94 5.17 -25.38
C HIS A 264 12.85 6.59 -25.93
N HIS A 265 13.00 7.55 -25.04
CA HIS A 265 13.06 8.97 -25.34
C HIS A 265 14.23 9.58 -24.59
N ASP A 266 14.98 10.44 -25.29
CA ASP A 266 16.08 11.20 -24.77
C ASP A 266 15.75 12.69 -24.80
N THR A 267 16.38 13.48 -23.95
CA THR A 267 16.18 14.95 -23.91
C THR A 267 17.42 15.73 -24.33
N GLY A 268 18.42 15.06 -24.86
CA GLY A 268 19.71 15.62 -25.22
C GLY A 268 20.88 14.99 -24.46
N ILE A 269 22.09 15.35 -24.82
CA ILE A 269 23.32 14.64 -24.40
C ILE A 269 23.59 14.70 -22.89
N SER A 270 23.17 15.78 -22.23
CA SER A 270 23.48 16.01 -20.81
C SER A 270 22.25 16.07 -19.90
N ASP A 271 21.08 15.98 -20.47
CA ASP A 271 19.82 16.13 -19.77
C ASP A 271 19.31 14.78 -19.28
N LYS A 272 18.53 14.79 -18.19
CA LYS A 272 18.05 13.56 -17.54
C LYS A 272 16.63 13.70 -17.05
N PHE A 273 15.82 12.70 -17.34
CA PHE A 273 14.56 12.48 -16.61
C PHE A 273 14.88 12.02 -15.19
N GLU A 274 14.23 12.62 -14.19
CA GLU A 274 14.45 12.30 -12.77
C GLU A 274 13.22 11.67 -12.13
N SER A 275 12.01 12.13 -12.46
CA SER A 275 10.75 11.64 -11.92
C SER A 275 9.61 11.87 -12.90
N ILE A 276 8.57 11.06 -12.83
CA ILE A 276 7.42 11.14 -13.71
C ILE A 276 6.11 10.94 -12.95
N CYS A 277 5.04 11.52 -13.46
CA CYS A 277 3.68 11.20 -13.04
C CYS A 277 2.71 11.34 -14.21
N THR A 278 1.58 10.65 -14.14
CA THR A 278 0.50 10.78 -15.11
C THR A 278 -0.70 11.43 -14.46
N ILE A 279 -1.29 12.41 -15.15
CA ILE A 279 -2.45 13.18 -14.71
C ILE A 279 -3.49 13.15 -15.81
N THR A 280 -4.72 12.81 -15.47
CA THR A 280 -5.83 12.84 -16.43
C THR A 280 -6.24 14.27 -16.69
N GLU A 281 -6.08 14.71 -17.95
CA GLU A 281 -6.51 16.01 -18.45
C GLU A 281 -7.42 15.83 -19.65
N ASN A 282 -8.59 16.46 -19.61
CA ASN A 282 -9.61 16.30 -20.65
C ASN A 282 -9.92 14.82 -20.92
N ASN A 283 -9.45 14.27 -22.02
CA ASN A 283 -9.71 12.90 -22.46
C ASN A 283 -8.40 12.09 -22.61
N GLU A 284 -7.30 12.56 -22.04
CA GLU A 284 -5.99 11.93 -22.11
C GLU A 284 -5.33 11.85 -20.72
N ASP A 285 -4.50 10.83 -20.53
CA ASP A 285 -3.56 10.78 -19.41
C ASP A 285 -2.23 11.40 -19.87
N MET A 286 -1.99 12.63 -19.43
CA MET A 286 -0.80 13.39 -19.74
C MET A 286 0.37 12.98 -18.84
N LEU A 287 1.52 12.79 -19.45
CA LEU A 287 2.77 12.55 -18.73
C LEU A 287 3.42 13.88 -18.37
N TYR A 288 3.69 14.06 -17.09
CA TYR A 288 4.53 15.11 -16.53
C TYR A 288 5.85 14.52 -16.08
N ALA A 289 6.93 15.19 -16.38
CA ALA A 289 8.27 14.75 -16.02
C ALA A 289 9.06 15.88 -15.37
N VAL A 290 9.84 15.57 -14.37
CA VAL A 290 10.91 16.44 -13.88
C VAL A 290 12.16 16.12 -14.68
N ILE A 291 12.65 17.10 -15.42
CA ILE A 291 13.84 16.95 -16.27
C ILE A 291 14.93 17.89 -15.76
N ASN A 292 16.10 17.34 -15.55
CA ASN A 292 17.30 18.10 -15.22
C ASN A 292 18.04 18.45 -16.51
N ARG A 293 17.95 19.73 -16.91
CA ARG A 293 18.56 20.26 -18.13
C ARG A 293 19.81 21.05 -17.81
N THR A 294 20.83 20.91 -18.63
CA THR A 294 22.04 21.71 -18.53
C THR A 294 21.95 22.90 -19.47
N ILE A 295 21.64 24.06 -18.88
CA ILE A 295 21.52 25.33 -19.63
C ILE A 295 22.71 26.25 -19.30
N ASN A 296 23.48 26.62 -20.33
CA ASN A 296 24.69 27.43 -20.18
C ASN A 296 25.67 26.85 -19.13
N GLY A 297 25.84 25.52 -19.13
CA GLY A 297 26.72 24.81 -18.18
C GLY A 297 26.17 24.66 -16.77
N THR A 298 24.95 25.11 -16.49
CA THR A 298 24.34 25.05 -15.17
C THR A 298 23.16 24.09 -15.18
N PRO A 299 23.11 23.04 -14.29
CA PRO A 299 21.97 22.15 -14.18
C PRO A 299 20.75 22.88 -13.60
N LYS A 300 19.62 22.75 -14.23
CA LYS A 300 18.33 23.31 -13.81
C LYS A 300 17.22 22.27 -13.99
N ARG A 301 16.31 22.17 -13.03
CA ARG A 301 15.16 21.29 -13.09
C ARG A 301 13.95 22.02 -13.62
N TYR A 302 13.27 21.39 -14.57
CA TYR A 302 12.02 21.86 -15.14
C TYR A 302 10.96 20.77 -14.97
N ILE A 303 9.72 21.20 -14.80
CA ILE A 303 8.55 20.33 -14.91
C ILE A 303 8.05 20.49 -16.34
N GLU A 304 8.13 19.42 -17.10
CA GLU A 304 7.72 19.40 -18.49
C GLU A 304 6.54 18.44 -18.68
N ARG A 305 5.67 18.78 -19.62
CA ARG A 305 4.52 18.00 -19.97
C ARG A 305 4.70 17.43 -21.37
N LEU A 306 4.45 16.15 -21.53
CA LEU A 306 4.42 15.54 -22.86
C LEU A 306 3.24 16.14 -23.66
N HIS A 307 3.48 16.48 -24.93
CA HIS A 307 2.44 16.97 -25.80
C HIS A 307 1.33 15.94 -26.00
N THR A 308 0.13 16.42 -26.39
CA THR A 308 -1.00 15.51 -26.70
C THR A 308 -0.61 14.50 -27.78
N ARG A 309 -1.10 13.29 -27.63
CA ARG A 309 -0.96 12.21 -28.61
C ARG A 309 -2.19 12.12 -29.54
N LEU A 310 -3.20 12.93 -29.28
CA LEU A 310 -4.39 13.08 -30.12
C LEU A 310 -4.26 14.36 -30.94
N TYR A 311 -4.09 14.23 -32.23
CA TYR A 311 -4.08 15.34 -33.17
C TYR A 311 -4.90 14.98 -34.42
N ALA A 312 -5.65 15.94 -34.94
CA ALA A 312 -6.52 15.74 -36.10
C ALA A 312 -5.73 15.74 -37.40
N THR A 313 -4.69 16.56 -37.48
CA THR A 313 -3.83 16.67 -38.66
C THR A 313 -2.37 16.56 -38.26
N LEU A 314 -1.51 16.21 -39.20
CA LEU A 314 -0.06 16.10 -38.95
C LEU A 314 0.56 17.43 -38.52
N SER A 315 -0.02 18.56 -38.96
CA SER A 315 0.42 19.89 -38.57
C SER A 315 0.14 20.23 -37.08
N ASP A 316 -0.79 19.54 -36.47
CA ASP A 316 -1.11 19.71 -35.03
C ASP A 316 -0.14 18.89 -34.14
N GLY A 317 0.63 18.00 -34.74
CA GLY A 317 1.62 17.19 -34.04
C GLY A 317 2.85 18.04 -33.67
N PHE A 318 3.26 17.96 -32.40
CA PHE A 318 4.42 18.68 -31.87
C PHE A 318 5.60 17.71 -31.74
N PHE A 319 6.46 17.69 -32.79
CA PHE A 319 7.57 16.76 -32.89
C PHE A 319 8.91 17.45 -32.61
N VAL A 320 9.04 18.02 -31.42
CA VAL A 320 10.29 18.63 -30.95
C VAL A 320 10.60 18.13 -29.55
N ASP A 321 11.87 18.19 -29.16
CA ASP A 321 12.31 17.72 -27.85
C ASP A 321 11.72 18.54 -26.71
N CYS A 322 11.65 19.85 -26.88
CA CYS A 322 10.94 20.73 -25.96
C CYS A 322 10.53 22.05 -26.65
N GLY A 323 9.50 22.68 -26.13
CA GLY A 323 9.01 23.97 -26.59
C GLY A 323 8.20 24.67 -25.51
N ALA A 324 8.11 25.97 -25.59
CA ALA A 324 7.21 26.79 -24.80
C ALA A 324 5.96 27.11 -25.62
N THR A 325 4.79 27.03 -25.01
CA THR A 325 3.50 27.44 -25.58
C THR A 325 3.10 28.80 -25.03
#